data_cb2a4c530bf623d400802cf26ba7ba40
#
_entry.id   cb2a4c530bf623d400802cf26ba7ba40
#
_cell.length_a   1.000
_cell.length_b   1.000
_cell.length_c   1.000
_cell.angle_alpha   90.00
_cell.angle_beta   90.00
_cell.angle_gamma   90.00
#
_symmetry.space_group_name_H-M   'P 1'
#
loop_
_entity.id
_entity.type
_entity.pdbx_description
1 polymer ?
#
loop_
_entity_poly.entity_id
_entity_poly.type
_entity_poly.pdbx_seq_one_letter_code
_entity_poly.pdbx_strand_id
1 'polypeptide(L)'
;MSLIKETEVYINNLLNSLEYEIDGVKLEKSKMPEFGQYQINCAMQLAKKYGKNPREIAETIVSNLDDRFTNVNIQGPGFINVTFNEKVLIEYSNKAITDFDVFVDKSSPKTIVLDYGGANIAKELHVGHLRCNIGEAVRRLLNVFGDKTISDIHWGDWGTPMGLVIREIKEMYPDLPYFDESYTGEYPTESPVTNEDLGIIYPRASQKKKDSEEYANEARILTEQLQSGVPGIRALWKHIVNVSATDCKNVYDYLNCKFDLSYGESDADPYVQPVLDFLKQKGVIEESNGALIMHVKKEDDNKEMPPLMLVKSDGGVLYDTTELATIKQRMDDFNPDAIWYFTDERQSLHFEQTFRGCYKSGLVPETCDLRFNGFGTINGSDGKPFKTRDGGVMSLKGLIKLVYDNIEPKIK
;
A
#
# COMPACT_ATOMS: atom_id res chain seq x y z
N MET A 1 15.87 6.49 21.54
CA MET A 1 17.00 6.17 20.58
C MET A 1 17.43 4.73 20.83
N SER A 2 17.64 3.93 19.80
CA SER A 2 18.05 2.53 19.97
C SER A 2 19.46 2.42 20.59
N LEU A 3 19.74 1.32 21.30
CA LEU A 3 21.06 1.06 21.91
C LEU A 3 22.20 1.15 20.88
N ILE A 4 21.96 0.66 19.65
CA ILE A 4 22.92 0.75 18.56
C ILE A 4 23.20 2.22 18.24
N LYS A 5 22.17 3.05 18.08
CA LYS A 5 22.33 4.47 17.73
C LYS A 5 22.97 5.28 18.86
N GLU A 6 22.62 5.01 20.12
CA GLU A 6 23.30 5.60 21.28
C GLU A 6 24.78 5.25 21.29
N THR A 7 25.12 4.01 20.94
CA THR A 7 26.49 3.54 20.86
C THR A 7 27.25 4.15 19.69
N GLU A 8 26.61 4.31 18.52
CA GLU A 8 27.22 5.02 17.39
C GLU A 8 27.56 6.49 17.74
N VAL A 9 26.63 7.18 18.42
CA VAL A 9 26.87 8.55 18.90
C VAL A 9 28.03 8.59 19.88
N TYR A 10 28.10 7.63 20.82
CA TYR A 10 29.24 7.53 21.76
C TYR A 10 30.56 7.32 21.03
N ILE A 11 30.64 6.38 20.07
CA ILE A 11 31.87 6.11 19.31
C ILE A 11 32.28 7.35 18.51
N ASN A 12 31.37 8.06 17.88
CA ASN A 12 31.67 9.28 17.16
C ASN A 12 32.19 10.38 18.08
N ASN A 13 31.63 10.56 19.27
CA ASN A 13 32.11 11.50 20.28
C ASN A 13 33.50 11.11 20.79
N LEU A 14 33.73 9.82 21.00
CA LEU A 14 35.06 9.31 21.38
C LEU A 14 36.10 9.61 20.31
N LEU A 15 35.80 9.35 19.04
CA LEU A 15 36.71 9.65 17.94
C LEU A 15 37.04 11.14 17.85
N ASN A 16 36.03 12.00 18.00
CA ASN A 16 36.25 13.45 18.05
C ASN A 16 37.15 13.86 19.23
N SER A 17 37.00 13.23 20.41
CA SER A 17 37.88 13.51 21.56
C SER A 17 39.32 13.03 21.37
N LEU A 18 39.53 12.06 20.48
CA LEU A 18 40.82 11.54 20.04
C LEU A 18 41.38 12.31 18.83
N GLU A 19 40.72 13.40 18.43
CA GLU A 19 41.08 14.23 17.28
C GLU A 19 40.98 13.49 15.93
N TYR A 20 40.14 12.45 15.86
CA TYR A 20 39.83 11.75 14.62
C TYR A 20 38.50 12.24 14.04
N GLU A 21 38.55 12.90 12.89
CA GLU A 21 37.40 13.34 12.13
C GLU A 21 37.00 12.28 11.09
N ILE A 22 35.76 11.80 11.15
CA ILE A 22 35.19 10.84 10.23
C ILE A 22 33.68 11.10 10.07
N ASP A 23 33.13 10.91 8.87
CA ASP A 23 31.71 11.04 8.59
C ASP A 23 30.94 9.81 9.10
N GLY A 24 30.56 9.86 10.36
CA GLY A 24 29.65 8.91 11.01
C GLY A 24 30.13 7.44 11.02
N VAL A 25 30.56 6.95 12.18
CA VAL A 25 30.86 5.51 12.34
C VAL A 25 29.59 4.75 12.65
N LYS A 26 29.40 3.62 11.95
CA LYS A 26 28.33 2.67 12.21
C LYS A 26 28.83 1.47 12.99
N LEU A 27 27.97 0.97 13.87
CA LEU A 27 28.18 -0.28 14.57
C LEU A 27 27.53 -1.41 13.75
N GLU A 28 28.36 -2.18 13.03
CA GLU A 28 27.89 -3.23 12.15
C GLU A 28 27.80 -4.58 12.88
N LYS A 29 26.83 -5.40 12.53
CA LYS A 29 26.77 -6.77 13.05
C LYS A 29 27.98 -7.56 12.54
N SER A 30 28.69 -8.22 13.45
CA SER A 30 29.86 -9.00 13.08
C SER A 30 29.48 -10.18 12.18
N LYS A 31 30.30 -10.40 11.14
CA LYS A 31 30.20 -11.60 10.28
C LYS A 31 30.86 -12.84 10.93
N MET A 32 31.63 -12.65 11.98
CA MET A 32 32.37 -13.68 12.73
C MET A 32 32.01 -13.53 14.22
N PRO A 33 30.82 -14.07 14.65
CA PRO A 33 30.29 -13.88 16.02
C PRO A 33 31.21 -14.39 17.12
N GLU A 34 32.12 -15.30 16.80
CA GLU A 34 33.13 -15.84 17.72
C GLU A 34 34.11 -14.76 18.22
N PHE A 35 34.30 -13.68 17.45
CA PHE A 35 35.15 -12.55 17.86
C PHE A 35 34.37 -11.43 18.54
N GLY A 36 33.09 -11.32 18.33
CA GLY A 36 32.22 -10.32 18.94
C GLY A 36 30.89 -10.18 18.23
N GLN A 37 29.92 -9.60 18.90
CA GLN A 37 28.57 -9.40 18.34
C GLN A 37 28.53 -8.33 17.25
N TYR A 38 29.36 -7.27 17.43
CA TYR A 38 29.41 -6.12 16.54
C TYR A 38 30.84 -5.76 16.16
N GLN A 39 30.97 -4.94 15.12
CA GLN A 39 32.25 -4.50 14.59
C GLN A 39 32.25 -3.01 14.33
N ILE A 40 33.36 -2.34 14.69
CA ILE A 40 33.63 -0.94 14.43
C ILE A 40 34.73 -0.85 13.36
N ASN A 41 34.39 -0.37 12.16
CA ASN A 41 35.19 -0.47 10.94
C ASN A 41 35.83 0.87 10.52
N CYS A 42 36.18 1.75 11.43
CA CYS A 42 36.73 3.08 11.11
C CYS A 42 38.25 3.15 10.99
N ALA A 43 38.99 2.22 11.61
CA ALA A 43 40.46 2.32 11.74
C ALA A 43 41.18 2.38 10.39
N MET A 44 40.78 1.61 9.39
CA MET A 44 41.41 1.63 8.05
C MET A 44 41.15 2.94 7.30
N GLN A 45 39.96 3.51 7.42
CA GLN A 45 39.60 4.79 6.80
C GLN A 45 40.40 5.94 7.46
N LEU A 46 40.50 5.93 8.78
CA LEU A 46 41.28 6.88 9.55
C LEU A 46 42.80 6.76 9.24
N ALA A 47 43.31 5.54 9.12
CA ALA A 47 44.68 5.27 8.73
C ALA A 47 45.08 5.93 7.41
N LYS A 48 44.17 5.81 6.40
CA LYS A 48 44.35 6.46 5.10
C LYS A 48 44.34 8.01 5.22
N LYS A 49 43.43 8.55 6.05
CA LYS A 49 43.30 10.01 6.24
C LYS A 49 44.47 10.60 7.00
N TYR A 50 44.97 9.92 8.03
CA TYR A 50 45.98 10.44 8.95
C TYR A 50 47.39 9.89 8.71
N GLY A 51 47.61 9.02 7.73
CA GLY A 51 48.89 8.43 7.40
C GLY A 51 49.48 7.55 8.52
N LYS A 52 48.62 6.94 9.35
CA LYS A 52 49.02 6.12 10.51
C LYS A 52 48.75 4.62 10.24
N ASN A 53 49.33 3.76 11.08
CA ASN A 53 49.03 2.34 11.02
C ASN A 53 47.56 2.07 11.49
N PRO A 54 46.74 1.35 10.72
CA PRO A 54 45.36 1.08 11.13
C PRO A 54 45.23 0.34 12.45
N ARG A 55 46.20 -0.56 12.76
CA ARG A 55 46.19 -1.30 14.01
C ARG A 55 46.47 -0.43 15.21
N GLU A 56 47.39 0.55 15.10
CA GLU A 56 47.68 1.53 16.15
C GLU A 56 46.48 2.43 16.44
N ILE A 57 45.74 2.82 15.38
CA ILE A 57 44.50 3.57 15.55
C ILE A 57 43.47 2.72 16.27
N ALA A 58 43.31 1.45 15.88
CA ALA A 58 42.39 0.53 16.54
C ALA A 58 42.73 0.32 18.01
N GLU A 59 44.01 0.16 18.35
CA GLU A 59 44.49 0.05 19.72
C GLU A 59 44.21 1.33 20.53
N THR A 60 44.42 2.50 19.94
CA THR A 60 44.06 3.77 20.56
C THR A 60 42.57 3.88 20.85
N ILE A 61 41.69 3.48 19.90
CA ILE A 61 40.23 3.48 20.10
C ILE A 61 39.86 2.51 21.22
N VAL A 62 40.36 1.28 21.16
CA VAL A 62 40.03 0.23 22.14
C VAL A 62 40.45 0.64 23.56
N SER A 63 41.61 1.26 23.73
CA SER A 63 42.10 1.72 25.04
C SER A 63 41.25 2.83 25.68
N ASN A 64 40.40 3.48 24.88
CA ASN A 64 39.52 4.57 25.32
C ASN A 64 38.03 4.20 25.30
N LEU A 65 37.68 2.94 24.96
CA LEU A 65 36.31 2.46 25.10
C LEU A 65 35.94 2.34 26.58
N ASP A 66 34.70 2.69 26.90
CA ASP A 66 34.15 2.51 28.26
C ASP A 66 33.69 1.08 28.52
N ASP A 67 33.12 0.82 29.69
CA ASP A 67 32.69 -0.49 30.18
C ASP A 67 31.37 -1.00 29.57
N ARG A 68 30.83 -0.26 28.58
CA ARG A 68 29.66 -0.74 27.82
C ARG A 68 29.92 -1.99 27.01
N PHE A 69 31.19 -2.25 26.73
CA PHE A 69 31.65 -3.40 25.99
C PHE A 69 32.47 -4.37 26.84
N THR A 70 32.27 -5.64 26.54
CA THR A 70 33.12 -6.73 27.00
C THR A 70 33.70 -7.45 25.79
N ASN A 71 34.68 -8.32 25.98
CA ASN A 71 35.30 -9.11 24.92
C ASN A 71 35.71 -8.24 23.69
N VAL A 72 36.41 -7.13 23.95
CA VAL A 72 36.89 -6.26 22.88
C VAL A 72 38.17 -6.82 22.30
N ASN A 73 38.25 -7.02 20.98
CA ASN A 73 39.44 -7.54 20.32
C ASN A 73 39.63 -6.93 18.93
N ILE A 74 40.88 -6.87 18.49
CA ILE A 74 41.27 -6.34 17.18
C ILE A 74 41.69 -7.50 16.28
N GLN A 75 41.00 -7.66 15.15
CA GLN A 75 41.29 -8.66 14.14
C GLN A 75 41.85 -8.03 12.85
N GLY A 76 42.73 -8.76 12.19
CA GLY A 76 43.34 -8.32 10.92
C GLY A 76 43.99 -6.96 11.00
N PRO A 77 43.83 -6.08 10.01
CA PRO A 77 44.52 -4.79 9.92
C PRO A 77 43.92 -3.70 10.84
N GLY A 78 42.87 -3.97 11.60
CA GLY A 78 42.27 -2.95 12.48
C GLY A 78 40.75 -3.07 12.63
N PHE A 79 40.19 -4.24 12.43
CA PHE A 79 38.78 -4.51 12.71
C PHE A 79 38.55 -4.66 14.22
N ILE A 80 37.83 -3.74 14.84
CA ILE A 80 37.51 -3.77 16.25
C ILE A 80 36.21 -4.53 16.46
N ASN A 81 36.28 -5.69 17.08
CA ASN A 81 35.11 -6.48 17.41
C ASN A 81 34.75 -6.28 18.89
N VAL A 82 33.45 -6.13 19.15
CA VAL A 82 32.93 -5.81 20.49
C VAL A 82 31.71 -6.64 20.81
N THR A 83 31.53 -6.94 22.10
CA THR A 83 30.30 -7.53 22.64
C THR A 83 29.78 -6.60 23.73
N PHE A 84 28.47 -6.34 23.76
CA PHE A 84 27.88 -5.54 24.83
C PHE A 84 28.02 -6.20 26.19
N ASN A 85 28.32 -5.39 27.19
CA ASN A 85 28.29 -5.84 28.59
C ASN A 85 26.84 -6.19 29.00
N GLU A 86 26.67 -7.28 29.70
CA GLU A 86 25.35 -7.75 30.17
C GLU A 86 24.62 -6.68 31.00
N LYS A 87 25.33 -5.90 31.81
CA LYS A 87 24.71 -4.80 32.57
C LYS A 87 24.02 -3.81 31.67
N VAL A 88 24.67 -3.39 30.58
CA VAL A 88 24.09 -2.45 29.60
C VAL A 88 22.86 -3.03 28.94
N LEU A 89 22.89 -4.33 28.59
CA LEU A 89 21.74 -5.02 28.01
C LEU A 89 20.57 -5.12 29.02
N ILE A 90 20.85 -5.40 30.28
CA ILE A 90 19.84 -5.45 31.36
C ILE A 90 19.21 -4.07 31.58
N GLU A 91 20.04 -3.02 31.69
CA GLU A 91 19.57 -1.64 31.87
C GLU A 91 18.70 -1.19 30.67
N TYR A 92 19.16 -1.47 29.46
CA TYR A 92 18.41 -1.17 28.25
C TYR A 92 17.09 -1.96 28.17
N SER A 93 17.11 -3.25 28.52
CA SER A 93 15.91 -4.08 28.56
C SER A 93 14.89 -3.61 29.62
N ASN A 94 15.37 -3.23 30.80
CA ASN A 94 14.50 -2.68 31.85
C ASN A 94 13.87 -1.34 31.43
N LYS A 95 14.64 -0.48 30.75
CA LYS A 95 14.12 0.76 30.16
C LYS A 95 13.08 0.46 29.11
N ALA A 96 13.30 -0.55 28.28
CA ALA A 96 12.40 -0.96 27.22
C ALA A 96 11.06 -1.55 27.73
N ILE A 97 11.01 -2.12 28.92
CA ILE A 97 9.78 -2.60 29.56
C ILE A 97 8.82 -1.43 29.87
N THR A 98 9.39 -0.30 30.27
CA THR A 98 8.60 0.91 30.64
C THR A 98 8.39 1.86 29.46
N ASP A 99 9.30 1.85 28.50
CA ASP A 99 9.28 2.73 27.33
C ASP A 99 9.73 1.96 26.08
N PHE A 100 8.75 1.47 25.31
CA PHE A 100 9.02 0.72 24.08
C PHE A 100 9.72 1.56 23.01
N ASP A 101 9.61 2.89 23.08
CA ASP A 101 10.20 3.82 22.13
C ASP A 101 11.74 3.81 22.12
N VAL A 102 12.38 3.20 23.14
CA VAL A 102 13.84 3.03 23.15
C VAL A 102 14.35 2.14 22.02
N PHE A 103 13.50 1.26 21.46
CA PHE A 103 13.87 0.43 20.31
C PHE A 103 13.80 1.16 18.98
N VAL A 104 13.24 2.35 18.95
CA VAL A 104 12.84 3.02 17.71
C VAL A 104 13.61 4.32 17.50
N ASP A 105 14.14 4.51 16.30
CA ASP A 105 14.70 5.80 15.88
C ASP A 105 13.63 6.63 15.17
N LYS A 106 13.10 7.64 15.86
CA LYS A 106 12.11 8.57 15.36
C LYS A 106 12.70 9.87 14.81
N SER A 107 13.99 9.90 14.50
CA SER A 107 14.70 11.13 14.11
C SER A 107 14.34 11.66 12.72
N SER A 108 13.78 10.82 11.85
CA SER A 108 13.46 11.17 10.47
C SER A 108 12.11 10.56 10.05
N PRO A 109 11.00 11.04 10.64
CA PRO A 109 9.67 10.52 10.34
C PRO A 109 9.30 10.81 8.89
N LYS A 110 8.65 9.83 8.25
CA LYS A 110 8.14 9.93 6.89
C LYS A 110 6.63 10.04 6.87
N THR A 111 6.08 10.66 5.83
CA THR A 111 4.66 10.59 5.51
C THR A 111 4.44 9.50 4.49
N ILE A 112 3.68 8.46 4.85
CA ILE A 112 3.48 7.27 4.02
C ILE A 112 2.00 7.05 3.79
N VAL A 113 1.58 7.06 2.53
CA VAL A 113 0.22 6.66 2.13
C VAL A 113 0.22 5.14 1.94
N LEU A 114 -0.77 4.46 2.53
CA LEU A 114 -0.92 3.02 2.50
C LEU A 114 -2.27 2.67 1.88
N ASP A 115 -2.25 2.02 0.74
CA ASP A 115 -3.43 1.51 0.04
C ASP A 115 -3.61 0.03 0.38
N TYR A 116 -4.70 -0.30 1.08
CA TYR A 116 -5.07 -1.67 1.40
C TYR A 116 -6.58 -1.78 1.64
N GLY A 117 -7.13 -2.97 1.44
CA GLY A 117 -8.57 -3.18 1.57
C GLY A 117 -9.25 -3.45 0.23
N GLY A 118 -9.06 -2.56 -0.76
CA GLY A 118 -9.37 -2.75 -2.18
C GLY A 118 -10.76 -3.37 -2.49
N ALA A 119 -11.83 -2.92 -1.81
CA ALA A 119 -13.16 -3.47 -1.98
C ALA A 119 -13.88 -2.83 -3.16
N ASN A 120 -14.55 -3.66 -3.97
CA ASN A 120 -15.43 -3.17 -5.00
C ASN A 120 -16.85 -2.94 -4.44
N ILE A 121 -17.41 -1.78 -4.72
CA ILE A 121 -18.80 -1.46 -4.38
C ILE A 121 -19.78 -2.48 -5.00
N ALA A 122 -20.85 -2.76 -4.30
CA ALA A 122 -21.88 -3.74 -4.64
C ALA A 122 -21.37 -5.20 -4.73
N LYS A 123 -20.21 -5.49 -4.19
CA LYS A 123 -19.69 -6.86 -4.06
C LYS A 123 -19.44 -7.21 -2.61
N GLU A 124 -19.88 -8.39 -2.20
CA GLU A 124 -19.58 -8.91 -0.87
C GLU A 124 -18.06 -9.14 -0.71
N LEU A 125 -17.53 -8.80 0.47
CA LEU A 125 -16.16 -9.13 0.80
C LEU A 125 -15.99 -10.65 0.87
N HIS A 126 -15.02 -11.16 0.13
CA HIS A 126 -14.65 -12.59 0.15
C HIS A 126 -13.43 -12.83 1.05
N VAL A 127 -13.12 -14.09 1.33
CA VAL A 127 -11.98 -14.48 2.19
C VAL A 127 -10.66 -13.80 1.83
N GLY A 128 -10.46 -13.48 0.57
CA GLY A 128 -9.27 -12.76 0.09
C GLY A 128 -9.05 -11.42 0.77
N HIS A 129 -10.13 -10.72 1.17
CA HIS A 129 -10.05 -9.42 1.84
C HIS A 129 -9.55 -9.52 3.31
N LEU A 130 -9.47 -10.72 3.90
CA LEU A 130 -8.78 -10.89 5.18
C LEU A 130 -7.34 -10.38 5.15
N ARG A 131 -6.72 -10.36 3.98
CA ARG A 131 -5.32 -9.93 3.79
C ARG A 131 -5.12 -8.41 3.94
N CYS A 132 -6.20 -7.61 4.06
CA CYS A 132 -6.12 -6.20 4.46
C CYS A 132 -5.37 -6.04 5.81
N ASN A 133 -5.43 -7.07 6.68
CA ASN A 133 -4.67 -7.09 7.94
C ASN A 133 -3.16 -6.98 7.75
N ILE A 134 -2.61 -7.32 6.58
CA ILE A 134 -1.18 -7.15 6.27
C ILE A 134 -0.84 -5.65 6.20
N GLY A 135 -1.62 -4.89 5.43
CA GLY A 135 -1.46 -3.43 5.35
C GLY A 135 -1.67 -2.75 6.70
N GLU A 136 -2.71 -3.14 7.43
CA GLU A 136 -2.99 -2.62 8.77
C GLU A 136 -1.85 -2.93 9.77
N ALA A 137 -1.28 -4.13 9.75
CA ALA A 137 -0.14 -4.48 10.60
C ALA A 137 1.09 -3.62 10.28
N VAL A 138 1.38 -3.41 8.99
CA VAL A 138 2.47 -2.53 8.54
C VAL A 138 2.21 -1.08 8.96
N ARG A 139 0.98 -0.58 8.80
CA ARG A 139 0.58 0.75 9.27
C ARG A 139 0.89 0.95 10.75
N ARG A 140 0.49 -0.01 11.59
CA ARG A 140 0.75 0.04 13.04
C ARG A 140 2.24 0.04 13.36
N LEU A 141 3.02 -0.79 12.67
CA LEU A 141 4.48 -0.82 12.83
C LEU A 141 5.12 0.51 12.45
N LEU A 142 4.74 1.10 11.31
CA LEU A 142 5.26 2.40 10.88
C LEU A 142 4.94 3.50 11.88
N ASN A 143 3.72 3.51 12.44
CA ASN A 143 3.35 4.46 13.50
C ASN A 143 4.20 4.28 14.77
N VAL A 144 4.54 3.03 15.14
CA VAL A 144 5.47 2.77 16.24
C VAL A 144 6.86 3.33 15.91
N PHE A 145 7.30 3.23 14.65
CA PHE A 145 8.56 3.82 14.18
C PHE A 145 8.53 5.36 14.09
N GLY A 146 7.38 5.97 14.33
CA GLY A 146 7.23 7.44 14.35
C GLY A 146 6.85 8.03 13.01
N ASP A 147 6.62 7.21 11.98
CA ASP A 147 6.15 7.67 10.68
C ASP A 147 4.68 8.14 10.78
N LYS A 148 4.32 9.11 9.97
CA LYS A 148 2.93 9.52 9.76
C LYS A 148 2.34 8.65 8.67
N THR A 149 1.39 7.80 9.01
CA THR A 149 0.66 6.98 8.03
C THR A 149 -0.67 7.59 7.66
N ILE A 150 -1.06 7.43 6.40
CA ILE A 150 -2.37 7.80 5.85
C ILE A 150 -2.88 6.57 5.13
N SER A 151 -3.88 5.92 5.70
CA SER A 151 -4.45 4.69 5.15
C SER A 151 -5.69 4.96 4.32
N ASP A 152 -5.76 4.35 3.13
CA ASP A 152 -6.87 4.46 2.21
C ASP A 152 -7.42 3.09 1.84
N ILE A 153 -8.74 2.95 1.82
CA ILE A 153 -9.41 1.73 1.41
C ILE A 153 -9.51 1.62 -0.12
N HIS A 154 -9.59 2.72 -0.81
CA HIS A 154 -9.73 2.89 -2.26
C HIS A 154 -10.81 2.02 -2.91
N TRP A 155 -12.04 2.54 -2.90
CA TRP A 155 -13.22 1.82 -3.43
C TRP A 155 -13.18 1.69 -4.95
N GLY A 156 -13.48 0.50 -5.46
CA GLY A 156 -13.85 0.31 -6.86
C GLY A 156 -15.32 0.70 -7.08
N ASP A 157 -15.60 1.97 -7.29
CA ASP A 157 -16.94 2.56 -7.27
C ASP A 157 -17.36 3.25 -8.58
N TRP A 158 -16.52 3.18 -9.64
CA TRP A 158 -16.68 4.07 -10.78
C TRP A 158 -16.86 3.40 -12.15
N GLY A 159 -16.46 2.20 -12.34
CA GLY A 159 -16.41 1.55 -13.64
C GLY A 159 -17.72 0.86 -14.07
N THR A 160 -17.61 0.06 -15.13
CA THR A 160 -18.68 -0.77 -15.68
C THR A 160 -19.51 -1.54 -14.63
N PRO A 161 -18.94 -2.02 -13.50
CA PRO A 161 -19.72 -2.67 -12.45
C PRO A 161 -20.87 -1.82 -11.93
N MET A 162 -20.68 -0.50 -11.84
CA MET A 162 -21.74 0.41 -11.38
C MET A 162 -22.87 0.51 -12.40
N GLY A 163 -22.54 0.64 -13.69
CA GLY A 163 -23.55 0.63 -14.75
C GLY A 163 -24.39 -0.65 -14.78
N LEU A 164 -23.77 -1.80 -14.50
CA LEU A 164 -24.46 -3.09 -14.39
C LEU A 164 -25.47 -3.11 -13.23
N VAL A 165 -25.05 -2.63 -12.05
CA VAL A 165 -25.93 -2.56 -10.87
C VAL A 165 -27.07 -1.60 -11.11
N ILE A 166 -26.79 -0.41 -11.64
CA ILE A 166 -27.81 0.60 -11.96
C ILE A 166 -28.80 0.06 -13.01
N ARG A 167 -28.28 -0.64 -14.04
CA ARG A 167 -29.13 -1.25 -15.08
C ARG A 167 -30.09 -2.29 -14.49
N GLU A 168 -29.60 -3.13 -13.59
CA GLU A 168 -30.44 -4.15 -12.95
C GLU A 168 -31.49 -3.52 -12.01
N ILE A 169 -31.13 -2.49 -11.26
CA ILE A 169 -32.04 -1.73 -10.41
C ILE A 169 -33.14 -1.07 -11.28
N LYS A 170 -32.77 -0.51 -12.43
CA LYS A 170 -33.74 0.08 -13.38
C LYS A 170 -34.77 -0.94 -13.90
N GLU A 171 -34.31 -2.17 -14.14
CA GLU A 171 -35.24 -3.25 -14.57
C GLU A 171 -36.17 -3.70 -13.45
N MET A 172 -35.66 -3.76 -12.22
CA MET A 172 -36.45 -4.17 -11.05
C MET A 172 -37.45 -3.09 -10.60
N TYR A 173 -37.05 -1.83 -10.72
CA TYR A 173 -37.78 -0.68 -10.19
C TYR A 173 -37.79 0.49 -11.20
N PRO A 174 -38.46 0.33 -12.36
CA PRO A 174 -38.42 1.31 -13.45
C PRO A 174 -39.01 2.67 -13.10
N ASP A 175 -39.92 2.71 -12.13
CA ASP A 175 -40.67 3.94 -11.74
C ASP A 175 -39.93 4.78 -10.70
N LEU A 176 -38.68 4.41 -10.32
CA LEU A 176 -37.92 5.21 -9.39
C LEU A 176 -37.53 6.58 -10.01
N PRO A 177 -37.60 7.66 -9.23
CA PRO A 177 -37.35 9.02 -9.73
C PRO A 177 -35.93 9.22 -10.28
N TYR A 178 -35.00 8.34 -9.99
CA TYR A 178 -33.64 8.35 -10.51
C TYR A 178 -33.54 8.13 -12.02
N PHE A 179 -34.59 7.53 -12.63
CA PHE A 179 -34.63 7.16 -14.05
C PHE A 179 -35.54 8.08 -14.87
N ASP A 180 -36.22 9.02 -14.22
CA ASP A 180 -37.05 10.04 -14.88
C ASP A 180 -36.20 11.28 -15.17
N GLU A 181 -35.86 11.50 -16.44
CA GLU A 181 -35.09 12.65 -16.89
C GLU A 181 -35.79 14.00 -16.65
N SER A 182 -37.10 13.99 -16.49
CA SER A 182 -37.91 15.18 -16.21
C SER A 182 -38.03 15.49 -14.72
N TYR A 183 -37.53 14.62 -13.84
CA TYR A 183 -37.63 14.79 -12.39
C TYR A 183 -36.80 15.96 -11.89
N THR A 184 -37.46 16.91 -11.25
CA THR A 184 -36.83 18.13 -10.69
C THR A 184 -36.96 18.24 -9.18
N GLY A 185 -37.55 17.22 -8.53
CA GLY A 185 -37.69 17.17 -7.07
C GLY A 185 -36.40 16.76 -6.34
N GLU A 186 -36.48 16.73 -5.01
CA GLU A 186 -35.42 16.17 -4.19
C GLU A 186 -35.46 14.63 -4.28
N TYR A 187 -34.31 14.00 -4.55
CA TYR A 187 -34.23 12.54 -4.56
C TYR A 187 -34.42 11.97 -3.15
N PRO A 188 -35.00 10.77 -3.03
CA PRO A 188 -35.20 10.10 -1.74
C PRO A 188 -33.89 10.03 -0.95
N THR A 189 -33.97 10.23 0.36
CA THR A 189 -32.83 10.13 1.29
C THR A 189 -32.51 8.68 1.67
N GLU A 190 -33.50 7.80 1.56
CA GLU A 190 -33.34 6.38 1.84
C GLU A 190 -32.94 5.62 0.57
N SER A 191 -32.05 4.65 0.74
CA SER A 191 -31.62 3.79 -0.37
C SER A 191 -32.76 2.89 -0.84
N PRO A 192 -33.00 2.78 -2.17
CA PRO A 192 -33.98 1.85 -2.69
C PRO A 192 -33.55 0.38 -2.62
N VAL A 193 -32.30 0.12 -2.26
CA VAL A 193 -31.70 -1.22 -2.15
C VAL A 193 -30.88 -1.36 -0.88
N THR A 194 -30.86 -2.57 -0.34
CA THR A 194 -30.01 -2.98 0.80
C THR A 194 -28.71 -3.61 0.31
N ASN A 195 -27.78 -3.92 1.22
CA ASN A 195 -26.56 -4.64 0.86
C ASN A 195 -26.85 -6.09 0.46
N GLU A 196 -27.86 -6.72 1.05
CA GLU A 196 -28.33 -8.04 0.68
C GLU A 196 -28.88 -8.04 -0.77
N ASP A 197 -29.63 -7.00 -1.14
CA ASP A 197 -30.12 -6.83 -2.52
C ASP A 197 -28.93 -6.69 -3.49
N LEU A 198 -27.92 -5.88 -3.16
CA LEU A 198 -26.71 -5.70 -3.98
C LEU A 198 -25.94 -7.02 -4.18
N GLY A 199 -25.93 -7.88 -3.16
CA GLY A 199 -25.33 -9.23 -3.23
C GLY A 199 -26.04 -10.15 -4.24
N ILE A 200 -27.30 -9.89 -4.55
CA ILE A 200 -28.08 -10.61 -5.57
C ILE A 200 -28.03 -9.90 -6.93
N ILE A 201 -28.16 -8.58 -6.92
CA ILE A 201 -28.22 -7.73 -8.11
C ILE A 201 -26.97 -7.87 -8.95
N TYR A 202 -25.76 -7.73 -8.35
CA TYR A 202 -24.51 -7.73 -9.10
C TYR A 202 -24.22 -9.06 -9.82
N PRO A 203 -24.28 -10.24 -9.18
CA PRO A 203 -24.09 -11.51 -9.88
C PRO A 203 -25.10 -11.72 -11.03
N ARG A 204 -26.38 -11.36 -10.81
CA ARG A 204 -27.44 -11.47 -11.81
C ARG A 204 -27.17 -10.55 -13.02
N ALA A 205 -26.83 -9.29 -12.78
CA ALA A 205 -26.45 -8.34 -13.82
C ALA A 205 -25.19 -8.79 -14.59
N SER A 206 -24.21 -9.33 -13.88
CA SER A 206 -22.98 -9.86 -14.47
C SER A 206 -23.24 -11.08 -15.37
N GLN A 207 -24.23 -11.93 -15.03
CA GLN A 207 -24.64 -13.03 -15.89
C GLN A 207 -25.41 -12.53 -17.12
N LYS A 208 -26.40 -11.65 -16.94
CA LYS A 208 -27.15 -11.05 -18.06
C LYS A 208 -26.25 -10.35 -19.08
N LYS A 209 -25.21 -9.66 -18.61
CA LYS A 209 -24.19 -9.07 -19.50
C LYS A 209 -23.54 -10.10 -20.43
N LYS A 210 -23.31 -11.33 -19.97
CA LYS A 210 -22.71 -12.40 -20.80
C LYS A 210 -23.70 -12.97 -21.81
N ASP A 211 -24.98 -12.95 -21.46
CA ASP A 211 -26.05 -13.58 -22.22
C ASP A 211 -26.67 -12.61 -23.25
N SER A 212 -26.50 -11.28 -23.07
CA SER A 212 -27.12 -10.26 -23.92
C SER A 212 -26.19 -9.08 -24.16
N GLU A 213 -25.85 -8.84 -25.43
CA GLU A 213 -25.05 -7.68 -25.85
C GLU A 213 -25.85 -6.37 -25.69
N GLU A 214 -27.17 -6.41 -25.89
CA GLU A 214 -28.08 -5.28 -25.66
C GLU A 214 -28.00 -4.83 -24.18
N TYR A 215 -28.12 -5.79 -23.23
CA TYR A 215 -27.97 -5.51 -21.81
C TYR A 215 -26.59 -4.92 -21.46
N ALA A 216 -25.55 -5.48 -22.05
CA ALA A 216 -24.19 -4.96 -21.87
C ALA A 216 -24.03 -3.51 -22.36
N ASN A 217 -24.66 -3.19 -23.50
CA ASN A 217 -24.64 -1.84 -24.08
C ASN A 217 -25.44 -0.84 -23.23
N GLU A 218 -26.61 -1.22 -22.73
CA GLU A 218 -27.40 -0.38 -21.82
C GLU A 218 -26.65 -0.09 -20.52
N ALA A 219 -25.97 -1.09 -19.95
CA ALA A 219 -25.13 -0.90 -18.77
C ALA A 219 -23.97 0.05 -19.06
N ARG A 220 -23.37 0.00 -20.26
CA ARG A 220 -22.33 0.95 -20.68
C ARG A 220 -22.87 2.38 -20.76
N ILE A 221 -24.04 2.57 -21.37
CA ILE A 221 -24.70 3.90 -21.43
C ILE A 221 -24.95 4.45 -20.02
N LEU A 222 -25.42 3.64 -19.09
CA LEU A 222 -25.62 4.06 -17.70
C LEU A 222 -24.31 4.37 -16.96
N THR A 223 -23.22 3.68 -17.32
CA THR A 223 -21.88 4.06 -16.83
C THR A 223 -21.47 5.43 -17.36
N GLU A 224 -21.67 5.70 -18.64
CA GLU A 224 -21.37 7.01 -19.24
C GLU A 224 -22.26 8.12 -18.64
N GLN A 225 -23.54 7.86 -18.39
CA GLN A 225 -24.44 8.79 -17.70
C GLN A 225 -24.00 9.06 -16.25
N LEU A 226 -23.52 8.05 -15.53
CA LEU A 226 -22.93 8.21 -14.20
C LEU A 226 -21.72 9.15 -14.25
N GLN A 227 -20.79 8.88 -15.17
CA GLN A 227 -19.56 9.63 -15.32
C GLN A 227 -19.79 11.07 -15.82
N SER A 228 -20.73 11.27 -16.73
CA SER A 228 -21.11 12.60 -17.20
C SER A 228 -21.93 13.42 -16.20
N GLY A 229 -22.33 12.83 -15.06
CA GLY A 229 -22.98 13.55 -13.98
C GLY A 229 -24.50 13.67 -14.07
N VAL A 230 -25.19 12.77 -14.78
CA VAL A 230 -26.68 12.74 -14.81
C VAL A 230 -27.22 12.68 -13.38
N PRO A 231 -28.03 13.68 -12.94
CA PRO A 231 -28.36 13.85 -11.52
C PRO A 231 -29.02 12.64 -10.87
N GLY A 232 -30.01 12.02 -11.53
CA GLY A 232 -30.69 10.84 -11.02
C GLY A 232 -29.76 9.64 -10.85
N ILE A 233 -28.94 9.38 -11.87
CA ILE A 233 -27.96 8.29 -11.85
C ILE A 233 -26.90 8.51 -10.75
N ARG A 234 -26.42 9.75 -10.58
CA ARG A 234 -25.51 10.11 -9.49
C ARG A 234 -26.15 9.97 -8.11
N ALA A 235 -27.41 10.33 -7.95
CA ALA A 235 -28.13 10.18 -6.69
C ALA A 235 -28.28 8.70 -6.31
N LEU A 236 -28.67 7.84 -7.26
CA LEU A 236 -28.77 6.40 -7.04
C LEU A 236 -27.38 5.78 -6.73
N TRP A 237 -26.35 6.15 -7.49
CA TRP A 237 -24.98 5.70 -7.24
C TRP A 237 -24.51 6.02 -5.83
N LYS A 238 -24.77 7.21 -5.30
CA LYS A 238 -24.44 7.58 -3.92
C LYS A 238 -25.08 6.63 -2.90
N HIS A 239 -26.33 6.20 -3.11
CA HIS A 239 -26.96 5.21 -2.25
C HIS A 239 -26.26 3.86 -2.31
N ILE A 240 -25.95 3.39 -3.52
CA ILE A 240 -25.25 2.11 -3.74
C ILE A 240 -23.89 2.13 -3.03
N VAL A 241 -23.12 3.20 -3.21
CA VAL A 241 -21.80 3.37 -2.57
C VAL A 241 -21.95 3.38 -1.06
N ASN A 242 -22.86 4.19 -0.51
CA ASN A 242 -23.02 4.34 0.93
C ASN A 242 -23.43 3.02 1.61
N VAL A 243 -24.39 2.30 1.04
CA VAL A 243 -24.85 1.01 1.58
C VAL A 243 -23.72 -0.02 1.56
N SER A 244 -23.04 -0.16 0.43
CA SER A 244 -21.96 -1.13 0.27
C SER A 244 -20.74 -0.79 1.12
N ALA A 245 -20.28 0.46 1.11
CA ALA A 245 -19.15 0.91 1.88
C ALA A 245 -19.38 0.76 3.39
N THR A 246 -20.59 1.07 3.88
CA THR A 246 -20.94 0.91 5.29
C THR A 246 -20.84 -0.55 5.72
N ASP A 247 -21.34 -1.48 4.91
CA ASP A 247 -21.28 -2.92 5.20
C ASP A 247 -19.83 -3.44 5.21
N CYS A 248 -19.03 -3.04 4.22
CA CYS A 248 -17.60 -3.39 4.17
C CYS A 248 -16.83 -2.84 5.37
N LYS A 249 -17.06 -1.57 5.74
CA LYS A 249 -16.43 -0.94 6.91
C LYS A 249 -16.76 -1.67 8.20
N ASN A 250 -18.00 -2.11 8.40
CA ASN A 250 -18.37 -2.91 9.57
C ASN A 250 -17.55 -4.20 9.70
N VAL A 251 -17.28 -4.87 8.57
CA VAL A 251 -16.44 -6.08 8.55
C VAL A 251 -14.98 -5.75 8.86
N TYR A 252 -14.44 -4.68 8.29
CA TYR A 252 -13.08 -4.24 8.57
C TYR A 252 -12.90 -3.76 10.01
N ASP A 253 -13.88 -3.06 10.57
CA ASP A 253 -13.88 -2.69 11.98
C ASP A 253 -13.89 -3.90 12.91
N TYR A 254 -14.65 -4.94 12.58
CA TYR A 254 -14.63 -6.21 13.30
C TYR A 254 -13.22 -6.86 13.26
N LEU A 255 -12.52 -6.76 12.14
CA LEU A 255 -11.14 -7.23 11.97
C LEU A 255 -10.11 -6.26 12.57
N ASN A 256 -10.58 -5.16 13.18
CA ASN A 256 -9.73 -4.09 13.71
C ASN A 256 -8.79 -3.45 12.68
N CYS A 257 -9.22 -3.41 11.41
CA CYS A 257 -8.57 -2.63 10.35
C CYS A 257 -9.12 -1.22 10.33
N LYS A 258 -8.24 -0.22 10.30
CA LYS A 258 -8.61 1.21 10.34
C LYS A 258 -8.18 1.88 9.04
N PHE A 259 -9.00 2.82 8.58
CA PHE A 259 -8.71 3.63 7.40
C PHE A 259 -8.93 5.10 7.73
N ASP A 260 -7.97 5.94 7.37
CA ASP A 260 -8.04 7.39 7.55
C ASP A 260 -8.87 8.01 6.42
N LEU A 261 -8.75 7.44 5.21
CA LEU A 261 -9.45 7.86 4.02
C LEU A 261 -10.45 6.80 3.55
N SER A 262 -11.38 7.25 2.74
CA SER A 262 -12.40 6.44 2.10
C SER A 262 -12.58 6.91 0.65
N TYR A 263 -11.45 7.11 -0.03
CA TYR A 263 -11.43 7.50 -1.43
C TYR A 263 -11.88 6.34 -2.32
N GLY A 264 -12.26 6.67 -3.53
CA GLY A 264 -12.60 5.70 -4.57
C GLY A 264 -12.06 6.14 -5.93
N GLU A 265 -12.23 5.28 -6.92
CA GLU A 265 -11.92 5.60 -8.30
C GLU A 265 -12.66 6.89 -8.76
N SER A 266 -13.85 7.15 -8.19
CA SER A 266 -14.64 8.35 -8.47
C SER A 266 -13.99 9.64 -7.97
N ASP A 267 -13.22 9.59 -6.89
CA ASP A 267 -12.50 10.74 -6.36
C ASP A 267 -11.26 11.08 -7.20
N ALA A 268 -10.70 10.09 -7.89
CA ALA A 268 -9.57 10.27 -8.81
C ALA A 268 -10.02 10.75 -10.21
N ASP A 269 -11.30 10.60 -10.58
CA ASP A 269 -11.81 10.98 -11.90
C ASP A 269 -11.49 12.44 -12.32
N PRO A 270 -11.60 13.45 -11.45
CA PRO A 270 -11.21 14.83 -11.79
C PRO A 270 -9.73 15.00 -12.15
N TYR A 271 -8.87 14.07 -11.76
CA TYR A 271 -7.43 14.10 -12.05
C TYR A 271 -7.08 13.42 -13.36
N VAL A 272 -7.99 12.64 -13.97
CA VAL A 272 -7.74 11.87 -15.19
C VAL A 272 -7.33 12.78 -16.34
N GLN A 273 -8.12 13.79 -16.69
CA GLN A 273 -7.80 14.68 -17.80
C GLN A 273 -6.54 15.53 -17.55
N PRO A 274 -6.36 16.12 -16.35
CA PRO A 274 -5.10 16.80 -16.00
C PRO A 274 -3.85 15.92 -16.15
N VAL A 275 -3.93 14.65 -15.75
CA VAL A 275 -2.82 13.69 -15.91
C VAL A 275 -2.55 13.43 -17.39
N LEU A 276 -3.57 13.17 -18.20
CA LEU A 276 -3.39 12.96 -19.64
C LEU A 276 -2.76 14.17 -20.32
N ASP A 277 -3.19 15.39 -19.98
CA ASP A 277 -2.64 16.63 -20.51
C ASP A 277 -1.19 16.84 -20.08
N PHE A 278 -0.87 16.54 -18.83
CA PHE A 278 0.49 16.56 -18.33
C PHE A 278 1.40 15.58 -19.08
N LEU A 279 0.96 14.34 -19.28
CA LEU A 279 1.72 13.32 -20.00
C LEU A 279 1.94 13.70 -21.48
N LYS A 280 0.94 14.32 -22.13
CA LYS A 280 1.07 14.89 -23.49
C LYS A 280 2.10 16.00 -23.52
N GLN A 281 2.03 16.94 -22.58
CA GLN A 281 2.99 18.05 -22.47
C GLN A 281 4.43 17.54 -22.27
N LYS A 282 4.60 16.46 -21.51
CA LYS A 282 5.89 15.81 -21.30
C LYS A 282 6.39 15.04 -22.52
N GLY A 283 5.54 14.78 -23.52
CA GLY A 283 5.91 14.03 -24.72
C GLY A 283 6.25 12.56 -24.44
N VAL A 284 5.67 11.98 -23.39
CA VAL A 284 5.96 10.59 -22.97
C VAL A 284 4.90 9.59 -23.42
N ILE A 285 3.83 10.05 -24.05
CA ILE A 285 2.75 9.22 -24.58
C ILE A 285 2.67 9.37 -26.11
N GLU A 286 2.20 8.32 -26.75
CA GLU A 286 2.02 8.28 -28.21
C GLU A 286 0.70 7.60 -28.57
N GLU A 287 0.24 7.86 -29.79
CA GLU A 287 -0.92 7.19 -30.37
C GLU A 287 -0.48 5.91 -31.08
N SER A 288 -1.09 4.79 -30.73
CA SER A 288 -0.86 3.47 -31.35
C SER A 288 -2.20 2.83 -31.68
N ASN A 289 -2.50 2.62 -32.97
CA ASN A 289 -3.76 2.05 -33.44
C ASN A 289 -5.01 2.73 -32.86
N GLY A 290 -4.97 4.08 -32.72
CA GLY A 290 -6.04 4.87 -32.16
C GLY A 290 -6.12 4.88 -30.61
N ALA A 291 -5.27 4.13 -29.93
CA ALA A 291 -5.15 4.13 -28.47
C ALA A 291 -3.98 5.04 -28.03
N LEU A 292 -4.08 5.62 -26.83
CA LEU A 292 -2.95 6.33 -26.20
C LEU A 292 -2.18 5.37 -25.30
N ILE A 293 -0.86 5.30 -25.51
CA ILE A 293 0.03 4.39 -24.77
C ILE A 293 1.26 5.14 -24.26
N MET A 294 1.90 4.57 -23.22
CA MET A 294 3.20 5.00 -22.73
C MET A 294 4.16 3.79 -22.65
N HIS A 295 5.28 3.87 -23.38
CA HIS A 295 6.34 2.87 -23.23
C HIS A 295 7.09 3.04 -21.92
N VAL A 296 7.12 1.98 -21.12
CA VAL A 296 7.75 1.94 -19.78
C VAL A 296 8.89 0.92 -19.68
N LYS A 297 9.29 0.31 -20.80
CA LYS A 297 10.43 -0.59 -20.89
C LYS A 297 11.72 0.17 -20.58
N LYS A 298 12.62 -0.45 -19.78
CA LYS A 298 13.98 0.00 -19.48
C LYS A 298 14.99 -0.74 -20.33
N GLU A 299 16.19 -0.18 -20.50
CA GLU A 299 17.26 -0.79 -21.30
C GLU A 299 17.77 -2.11 -20.71
N ASP A 300 17.72 -2.25 -19.38
CA ASP A 300 18.16 -3.43 -18.63
C ASP A 300 17.09 -4.50 -18.43
N ASP A 301 15.89 -4.32 -18.99
CA ASP A 301 14.83 -5.33 -18.92
C ASP A 301 15.17 -6.57 -19.74
N ASN A 302 15.30 -7.72 -19.06
CA ASN A 302 15.54 -9.02 -19.67
C ASN A 302 14.28 -9.66 -20.30
N LYS A 303 13.10 -9.09 -20.00
CA LYS A 303 11.80 -9.54 -20.52
C LYS A 303 11.12 -8.42 -21.28
N GLU A 304 10.19 -8.79 -22.14
CA GLU A 304 9.32 -7.84 -22.79
C GLU A 304 8.44 -7.15 -21.74
N MET A 305 8.42 -5.81 -21.77
CA MET A 305 7.57 -4.98 -20.94
C MET A 305 6.52 -4.35 -21.84
N PRO A 306 5.24 -4.74 -21.72
CA PRO A 306 4.16 -4.12 -22.49
C PRO A 306 4.05 -2.63 -22.14
N PRO A 307 3.59 -1.80 -23.09
CA PRO A 307 3.32 -0.39 -22.80
C PRO A 307 2.16 -0.26 -21.81
N LEU A 308 2.16 0.83 -21.06
CA LEU A 308 1.03 1.23 -20.23
C LEU A 308 -0.08 1.75 -21.15
N MET A 309 -1.26 1.18 -21.06
CA MET A 309 -2.40 1.53 -21.89
C MET A 309 -3.26 2.58 -21.19
N LEU A 310 -3.34 3.79 -21.75
CA LEU A 310 -3.99 4.93 -21.10
C LEU A 310 -5.44 5.12 -21.57
N VAL A 311 -5.64 5.22 -22.89
CA VAL A 311 -6.95 5.45 -23.48
C VAL A 311 -7.13 4.49 -24.64
N LYS A 312 -8.28 3.84 -24.71
CA LYS A 312 -8.66 2.94 -25.82
C LYS A 312 -8.92 3.73 -27.10
N SER A 313 -8.96 3.02 -28.22
CA SER A 313 -9.31 3.60 -29.52
C SER A 313 -10.74 4.14 -29.60
N ASP A 314 -11.64 3.71 -28.74
CA ASP A 314 -13.02 4.23 -28.60
C ASP A 314 -13.13 5.44 -27.65
N GLY A 315 -11.99 5.92 -27.11
CA GLY A 315 -11.93 7.04 -26.18
C GLY A 315 -12.11 6.64 -24.70
N GLY A 316 -12.34 5.36 -24.42
CA GLY A 316 -12.52 4.88 -23.05
C GLY A 316 -11.24 4.94 -22.24
N VAL A 317 -11.28 5.58 -21.07
CA VAL A 317 -10.18 5.62 -20.11
C VAL A 317 -9.98 4.23 -19.48
N LEU A 318 -8.73 3.83 -19.39
CA LEU A 318 -8.36 2.53 -18.82
C LEU A 318 -7.96 2.66 -17.34
N TYR A 319 -7.99 1.52 -16.66
CA TYR A 319 -7.60 1.38 -15.26
C TYR A 319 -6.20 1.97 -14.96
N ASP A 320 -5.26 1.79 -15.88
CA ASP A 320 -3.91 2.35 -15.76
C ASP A 320 -3.91 3.88 -15.60
N THR A 321 -4.80 4.57 -16.32
CA THR A 321 -4.92 6.03 -16.22
C THR A 321 -5.58 6.46 -14.92
N THR A 322 -6.59 5.72 -14.46
CA THR A 322 -7.22 5.99 -13.16
C THR A 322 -6.21 5.81 -12.04
N GLU A 323 -5.32 4.81 -12.13
CA GLU A 323 -4.26 4.60 -11.14
C GLU A 323 -3.23 5.74 -11.13
N LEU A 324 -2.82 6.23 -12.32
CA LEU A 324 -1.97 7.43 -12.40
C LEU A 324 -2.67 8.66 -11.81
N ALA A 325 -3.98 8.80 -12.03
CA ALA A 325 -4.79 9.88 -11.47
C ALA A 325 -4.89 9.77 -9.93
N THR A 326 -5.08 8.56 -9.40
CA THR A 326 -5.06 8.28 -7.96
C THR A 326 -3.71 8.64 -7.32
N ILE A 327 -2.60 8.25 -7.96
CA ILE A 327 -1.26 8.62 -7.48
C ILE A 327 -1.07 10.14 -7.50
N LYS A 328 -1.52 10.81 -8.57
CA LYS A 328 -1.46 12.28 -8.67
C LYS A 328 -2.26 12.94 -7.56
N GLN A 329 -3.50 12.50 -7.31
CA GLN A 329 -4.33 12.99 -6.20
C GLN A 329 -3.59 12.85 -4.86
N ARG A 330 -3.02 11.69 -4.57
CA ARG A 330 -2.27 11.43 -3.32
C ARG A 330 -1.04 12.33 -3.19
N MET A 331 -0.34 12.60 -4.29
CA MET A 331 0.78 13.53 -4.31
C MET A 331 0.33 14.97 -4.02
N ASP A 332 -0.79 15.40 -4.59
CA ASP A 332 -1.31 16.76 -4.38
C ASP A 332 -1.86 16.96 -2.97
N ASP A 333 -2.60 15.97 -2.44
CA ASP A 333 -3.24 16.07 -1.14
C ASP A 333 -2.24 15.96 0.03
N PHE A 334 -1.19 15.13 -0.11
CA PHE A 334 -0.36 14.74 1.04
C PHE A 334 1.13 14.99 0.86
N ASN A 335 1.61 15.17 -0.38
CA ASN A 335 3.05 15.25 -0.69
C ASN A 335 3.86 14.18 0.08
N PRO A 336 3.53 12.88 -0.06
CA PRO A 336 4.09 11.83 0.76
C PRO A 336 5.54 11.49 0.37
N ASP A 337 6.30 10.96 1.34
CA ASP A 337 7.61 10.37 1.09
C ASP A 337 7.51 8.97 0.47
N ALA A 338 6.35 8.33 0.62
CA ALA A 338 6.09 7.01 0.04
C ALA A 338 4.59 6.75 -0.18
N ILE A 339 4.27 5.94 -1.19
CA ILE A 339 2.94 5.37 -1.43
C ILE A 339 3.10 3.87 -1.59
N TRP A 340 2.54 3.10 -0.67
CA TRP A 340 2.66 1.65 -0.63
C TRP A 340 1.33 0.96 -0.83
N TYR A 341 1.29 0.03 -1.78
CA TYR A 341 0.11 -0.76 -2.13
C TYR A 341 0.22 -2.17 -1.58
N PHE A 342 -0.86 -2.67 -0.99
CA PHE A 342 -0.99 -4.03 -0.46
C PHE A 342 -2.14 -4.73 -1.16
N THR A 343 -1.84 -5.47 -2.20
CA THR A 343 -2.85 -6.12 -3.03
C THR A 343 -2.40 -7.50 -3.53
N ASP A 344 -3.21 -8.14 -4.34
CA ASP A 344 -2.94 -9.49 -4.87
C ASP A 344 -1.72 -9.48 -5.81
N GLU A 345 -0.82 -10.44 -5.64
CA GLU A 345 0.43 -10.59 -6.43
C GLU A 345 0.17 -10.61 -7.95
N ARG A 346 -1.01 -11.02 -8.38
CA ARG A 346 -1.40 -11.01 -9.81
C ARG A 346 -1.42 -9.61 -10.42
N GLN A 347 -1.43 -8.55 -9.61
CA GLN A 347 -1.40 -7.17 -10.07
C GLN A 347 0.03 -6.60 -10.18
N SER A 348 1.07 -7.39 -9.90
CA SER A 348 2.46 -6.91 -9.87
C SER A 348 2.90 -6.22 -11.17
N LEU A 349 2.56 -6.80 -12.33
CA LEU A 349 2.91 -6.20 -13.63
C LEU A 349 2.24 -4.84 -13.82
N HIS A 350 0.96 -4.71 -13.48
CA HIS A 350 0.21 -3.46 -13.57
C HIS A 350 0.88 -2.36 -12.73
N PHE A 351 1.16 -2.63 -11.45
CA PHE A 351 1.83 -1.65 -10.58
C PHE A 351 3.26 -1.35 -11.03
N GLU A 352 4.00 -2.34 -11.53
CA GLU A 352 5.33 -2.10 -12.08
C GLU A 352 5.27 -1.13 -13.27
N GLN A 353 4.34 -1.32 -14.21
CA GLN A 353 4.14 -0.42 -15.34
C GLN A 353 3.73 0.98 -14.88
N THR A 354 2.78 1.08 -13.97
CA THR A 354 2.27 2.33 -13.41
C THR A 354 3.38 3.13 -12.73
N PHE A 355 4.16 2.50 -11.85
CA PHE A 355 5.26 3.18 -11.14
C PHE A 355 6.36 3.65 -12.09
N ARG A 356 6.72 2.82 -13.07
CA ARG A 356 7.66 3.23 -14.13
C ARG A 356 7.13 4.42 -14.92
N GLY A 357 5.83 4.45 -15.23
CA GLY A 357 5.17 5.57 -15.88
C GLY A 357 5.21 6.85 -15.04
N CYS A 358 4.96 6.76 -13.74
CA CYS A 358 5.04 7.86 -12.79
C CYS A 358 6.43 8.50 -12.76
N TYR A 359 7.49 7.69 -12.60
CA TYR A 359 8.86 8.20 -12.54
C TYR A 359 9.32 8.73 -13.90
N LYS A 360 9.05 8.00 -15.00
CA LYS A 360 9.42 8.42 -16.36
C LYS A 360 8.83 9.76 -16.75
N SER A 361 7.59 10.02 -16.36
CA SER A 361 6.90 11.28 -16.67
C SER A 361 7.26 12.42 -15.72
N GLY A 362 7.83 12.11 -14.55
CA GLY A 362 8.02 13.06 -13.46
C GLY A 362 6.71 13.40 -12.74
N LEU A 363 5.68 12.57 -12.87
CA LEU A 363 4.43 12.69 -12.10
C LEU A 363 4.71 12.52 -10.59
N VAL A 364 5.67 11.67 -10.27
CA VAL A 364 6.18 11.43 -8.92
C VAL A 364 7.69 11.66 -8.91
N PRO A 365 8.26 12.39 -7.94
CA PRO A 365 9.69 12.56 -7.83
C PRO A 365 10.37 11.24 -7.42
N GLU A 366 11.61 11.03 -7.86
CA GLU A 366 12.39 9.81 -7.52
C GLU A 366 12.64 9.65 -5.99
N THR A 367 12.47 10.72 -5.23
CA THR A 367 12.57 10.70 -3.76
C THR A 367 11.35 10.09 -3.07
N CYS A 368 10.20 9.99 -3.75
CA CYS A 368 9.01 9.34 -3.22
C CYS A 368 9.03 7.84 -3.58
N ASP A 369 8.96 6.97 -2.59
CA ASP A 369 9.02 5.51 -2.76
C ASP A 369 7.65 4.94 -3.14
N LEU A 370 7.46 4.60 -4.41
CA LEU A 370 6.30 3.84 -4.87
C LEU A 370 6.59 2.34 -4.71
N ARG A 371 5.77 1.64 -3.90
CA ARG A 371 6.03 0.25 -3.58
C ARG A 371 4.80 -0.63 -3.70
N PHE A 372 4.95 -1.73 -4.40
CA PHE A 372 3.99 -2.82 -4.47
C PHE A 372 4.37 -3.92 -3.47
N ASN A 373 3.45 -4.26 -2.57
CA ASN A 373 3.60 -5.32 -1.61
C ASN A 373 2.53 -6.39 -1.93
N GLY A 374 2.87 -7.28 -2.85
CA GLY A 374 2.00 -8.34 -3.29
C GLY A 374 1.83 -9.43 -2.24
N PHE A 375 0.64 -9.98 -2.15
CA PHE A 375 0.35 -11.14 -1.32
C PHE A 375 -0.30 -12.26 -2.13
N GLY A 376 0.00 -13.50 -1.76
CA GLY A 376 -0.54 -14.69 -2.40
C GLY A 376 -2.04 -14.92 -2.14
N THR A 377 -2.62 -15.90 -2.81
CA THR A 377 -4.01 -16.34 -2.61
C THR A 377 -4.18 -17.10 -1.30
N ILE A 378 -5.36 -17.01 -0.69
CA ILE A 378 -5.74 -17.92 0.40
C ILE A 378 -6.19 -19.22 -0.25
N ASN A 379 -5.45 -20.29 0.02
CA ASN A 379 -5.69 -21.60 -0.58
C ASN A 379 -6.32 -22.58 0.42
N GLY A 380 -7.09 -23.51 -0.11
CA GLY A 380 -7.55 -24.69 0.62
C GLY A 380 -6.43 -25.72 0.81
N SER A 381 -6.76 -26.84 1.45
CA SER A 381 -5.83 -27.96 1.66
C SER A 381 -5.33 -28.61 0.37
N ASP A 382 -6.04 -28.40 -0.75
CA ASP A 382 -5.69 -28.87 -2.09
C ASP A 382 -4.74 -27.92 -2.85
N GLY A 383 -4.29 -26.83 -2.19
CA GLY A 383 -3.42 -25.82 -2.79
C GLY A 383 -4.10 -24.87 -3.78
N LYS A 384 -5.41 -25.01 -4.01
CA LYS A 384 -6.20 -24.14 -4.89
C LYS A 384 -6.88 -23.02 -4.09
N PRO A 385 -7.26 -21.90 -4.73
CA PRO A 385 -8.00 -20.83 -4.07
C PRO A 385 -9.20 -21.37 -3.30
N PHE A 386 -9.33 -20.94 -2.05
CA PHE A 386 -10.35 -21.40 -1.12
C PHE A 386 -11.75 -21.17 -1.67
N LYS A 387 -12.54 -22.23 -1.74
CA LYS A 387 -13.93 -22.21 -2.24
C LYS A 387 -14.88 -22.79 -1.21
N THR A 388 -16.15 -22.40 -1.28
CA THR A 388 -17.22 -23.07 -0.53
C THR A 388 -17.45 -24.48 -1.08
N ARG A 389 -18.16 -25.32 -0.33
CA ARG A 389 -18.56 -26.68 -0.76
C ARG A 389 -19.34 -26.67 -2.09
N ASP A 390 -20.06 -25.58 -2.36
CA ASP A 390 -20.85 -25.41 -3.58
C ASP A 390 -20.07 -24.76 -4.73
N GLY A 391 -18.74 -24.64 -4.60
CA GLY A 391 -17.83 -24.16 -5.65
C GLY A 391 -17.66 -22.64 -5.77
N GLY A 392 -18.35 -21.83 -4.96
CA GLY A 392 -18.22 -20.37 -4.89
C GLY A 392 -17.04 -19.93 -4.04
N VAL A 393 -16.66 -18.65 -4.12
CA VAL A 393 -15.70 -18.05 -3.20
C VAL A 393 -16.42 -17.78 -1.88
N MET A 394 -15.83 -18.23 -0.75
CA MET A 394 -16.43 -17.99 0.56
C MET A 394 -16.42 -16.50 0.91
N SER A 395 -17.53 -15.98 1.44
CA SER A 395 -17.57 -14.62 1.94
C SER A 395 -16.73 -14.48 3.22
N LEU A 396 -16.22 -13.27 3.46
CA LEU A 396 -15.42 -12.99 4.65
C LEU A 396 -16.27 -13.10 5.92
N LYS A 397 -17.53 -12.65 5.88
CA LYS A 397 -18.51 -12.85 6.97
C LYS A 397 -18.74 -14.34 7.26
N GLY A 398 -18.86 -15.15 6.20
CA GLY A 398 -19.02 -16.59 6.31
C GLY A 398 -17.80 -17.26 6.96
N LEU A 399 -16.58 -16.83 6.63
CA LEU A 399 -15.35 -17.31 7.29
C LEU A 399 -15.33 -16.92 8.76
N ILE A 400 -15.61 -15.67 9.10
CA ILE A 400 -15.64 -15.16 10.48
C ILE A 400 -16.64 -15.99 11.29
N LYS A 401 -17.85 -16.19 10.79
CA LYS A 401 -18.87 -17.01 11.44
C LYS A 401 -18.41 -18.46 11.63
N LEU A 402 -17.81 -19.06 10.61
CA LEU A 402 -17.28 -20.43 10.70
C LEU A 402 -16.24 -20.58 11.81
N VAL A 403 -15.32 -19.61 11.92
CA VAL A 403 -14.29 -19.58 12.97
C VAL A 403 -14.94 -19.44 14.34
N TYR A 404 -15.87 -18.50 14.48
CA TYR A 404 -16.60 -18.27 15.73
C TYR A 404 -17.35 -19.54 16.19
N ASP A 405 -18.15 -20.13 15.33
CA ASP A 405 -18.95 -21.34 15.62
C ASP A 405 -18.08 -22.54 16.05
N ASN A 406 -16.81 -22.61 15.59
CA ASN A 406 -15.87 -23.67 15.97
C ASN A 406 -15.09 -23.40 17.25
N ILE A 407 -14.92 -22.13 17.64
CA ILE A 407 -14.14 -21.73 18.81
C ILE A 407 -15.03 -21.56 20.03
N GLU A 408 -16.20 -20.96 19.92
CA GLU A 408 -17.11 -20.67 21.02
C GLU A 408 -17.39 -21.91 21.94
N PRO A 409 -17.69 -23.11 21.37
CA PRO A 409 -17.91 -24.30 22.18
C PRO A 409 -16.68 -24.79 22.99
N LYS A 410 -15.46 -24.31 22.59
CA LYS A 410 -14.20 -24.69 23.25
C LYS A 410 -13.79 -23.72 24.35
N ILE A 411 -14.40 -22.53 24.39
CA ILE A 411 -14.15 -21.53 25.43
C ILE A 411 -15.11 -21.67 26.59
N LYS A 412 -16.30 -22.23 26.35
CA LYS A 412 -17.28 -22.60 27.40
C LYS A 412 -16.91 -23.92 28.05
#